data_62c525bf7abd8528b058a4ac57e9d8d2
#
_entry.id   62c525bf7abd8528b058a4ac57e9d8d2
#
_cell.length_a   1.000
_cell.length_b   1.000
_cell.length_c   1.000
_cell.angle_alpha   90.00
_cell.angle_beta   90.00
_cell.angle_gamma   90.00
#
_symmetry.space_group_name_H-M   'P 1'
#
loop_
_entity.id
_entity.type
_entity.pdbx_description
1 polymer ?
#
loop_
_entity_poly.entity_id
_entity_poly.type
_entity_poly.pdbx_seq_one_letter_code
_entity_poly.pdbx_strand_id
1 'polypeptide(L)'
;VVAAPISTGDTAFRSARLIVADFLGMEQRSFLKRLYICIPLFIVGFVITQLEFGVVWRYFAWANQTLAVATLWAITVYLFRRRKNIYISLVPAVFMTFICSGYLFTSPQMIGLPRPLGMTLAAVTALVTLVYFIVLFRKNERIGA
;
A
#
# COMPACT_ATOMS: atom_id res chain seq x y z
N VAL A 1 -7.94 -10.54 27.09
CA VAL A 1 -8.13 -10.69 25.61
C VAL A 1 -8.73 -9.41 24.99
N VAL A 2 -9.62 -8.67 25.69
CA VAL A 2 -10.30 -7.47 25.15
C VAL A 2 -9.41 -6.21 25.12
N ALA A 3 -8.43 -6.09 25.99
CA ALA A 3 -7.59 -4.88 26.09
C ALA A 3 -6.70 -4.65 24.86
N ALA A 4 -6.20 -5.69 24.22
CA ALA A 4 -5.33 -5.57 23.05
C ALA A 4 -6.04 -4.95 21.82
N PRO A 5 -7.26 -5.40 21.42
CA PRO A 5 -8.01 -4.76 20.35
C PRO A 5 -8.35 -3.29 20.63
N ILE A 6 -8.68 -2.94 21.87
CA ILE A 6 -9.01 -1.56 22.25
C ILE A 6 -7.78 -0.66 22.11
N SER A 7 -6.61 -1.06 22.64
CA SER A 7 -5.39 -0.26 22.53
C SER A 7 -4.89 -0.14 21.07
N THR A 8 -5.02 -1.21 20.29
CA THR A 8 -4.67 -1.20 18.86
C THR A 8 -5.61 -0.30 18.08
N GLY A 9 -6.92 -0.34 18.36
CA GLY A 9 -7.92 0.52 17.76
C GLY A 9 -7.65 2.01 18.05
N ASP A 10 -7.38 2.37 19.31
CA ASP A 10 -7.04 3.76 19.66
C ASP A 10 -5.80 4.25 18.90
N THR A 11 -4.75 3.42 18.85
CA THR A 11 -3.53 3.77 18.11
C THR A 11 -3.79 3.90 16.61
N ALA A 12 -4.59 3.03 16.01
CA ALA A 12 -4.95 3.09 14.60
C ALA A 12 -5.74 4.36 14.26
N PHE A 13 -6.77 4.70 15.05
CA PHE A 13 -7.53 5.94 14.86
C PHE A 13 -6.69 7.20 15.07
N ARG A 14 -5.77 7.18 16.03
CA ARG A 14 -4.82 8.28 16.25
C ARG A 14 -3.90 8.47 15.06
N SER A 15 -3.33 7.40 14.53
CA SER A 15 -2.47 7.43 13.36
C SER A 15 -3.22 7.90 12.11
N ALA A 16 -4.42 7.37 11.86
CA ALA A 16 -5.27 7.78 10.75
C ALA A 16 -5.61 9.28 10.83
N ARG A 17 -5.98 9.78 12.02
CA ARG A 17 -6.24 11.20 12.24
C ARG A 17 -5.02 12.06 11.93
N LEU A 18 -3.83 11.66 12.37
CA LEU A 18 -2.59 12.42 12.13
C LEU A 18 -2.27 12.47 10.63
N ILE A 19 -2.39 11.36 9.92
CA ILE A 19 -2.17 11.27 8.47
C ILE A 19 -3.15 12.18 7.72
N VAL A 20 -4.45 12.12 8.05
CA VAL A 20 -5.48 12.96 7.41
C VAL A 20 -5.24 14.44 7.71
N ALA A 21 -4.86 14.79 8.93
CA ALA A 21 -4.57 16.17 9.31
C ALA A 21 -3.35 16.72 8.58
N ASP A 22 -2.30 15.92 8.45
CA ASP A 22 -1.08 16.27 7.72
C ASP A 22 -1.38 16.48 6.22
N PHE A 23 -2.16 15.58 5.63
CA PHE A 23 -2.60 15.67 4.24
C PHE A 23 -3.44 16.92 3.96
N LEU A 24 -4.31 17.33 4.92
CA LEU A 24 -5.15 18.51 4.83
C LEU A 24 -4.43 19.81 5.27
N GLY A 25 -3.18 19.72 5.73
CA GLY A 25 -2.42 20.86 6.25
C GLY A 25 -3.05 21.50 7.50
N MET A 26 -3.82 20.73 8.29
CA MET A 26 -4.55 21.23 9.43
C MET A 26 -3.74 21.10 10.72
N GLU A 27 -3.46 22.24 11.36
CA GLU A 27 -2.89 22.25 12.71
C GLU A 27 -3.84 21.64 13.75
N GLN A 28 -3.37 20.61 14.47
CA GLN A 28 -4.14 19.88 15.47
C GLN A 28 -4.09 20.48 16.89
N ARG A 29 -3.73 21.75 17.02
CA ARG A 29 -3.63 22.44 18.32
C ARG A 29 -5.00 22.64 18.99
N SER A 30 -6.06 22.85 18.22
CA SER A 30 -7.41 23.09 18.70
C SER A 30 -8.20 21.78 18.85
N PHE A 31 -8.91 21.64 19.99
CA PHE A 31 -9.79 20.49 20.25
C PHE A 31 -10.89 20.34 19.20
N LEU A 32 -11.46 21.44 18.73
CA LEU A 32 -12.51 21.46 17.70
C LEU A 32 -12.00 20.95 16.35
N LYS A 33 -10.78 21.31 15.95
CA LYS A 33 -10.16 20.81 14.71
C LYS A 33 -9.88 19.30 14.77
N ARG A 34 -9.51 18.78 15.94
CA ARG A 34 -9.36 17.32 16.14
C ARG A 34 -10.70 16.60 16.02
N LEU A 35 -11.75 17.17 16.61
CA LEU A 35 -13.09 16.58 16.58
C LEU A 35 -13.62 16.53 15.14
N TYR A 36 -13.39 17.58 14.36
CA TYR A 36 -13.80 17.66 12.95
C TYR A 36 -13.23 16.53 12.08
N ILE A 37 -12.00 16.09 12.35
CA ILE A 37 -11.37 14.95 11.65
C ILE A 37 -11.81 13.62 12.28
N CYS A 38 -11.96 13.55 13.60
CA CYS A 38 -12.33 12.32 14.29
C CYS A 38 -13.74 11.85 13.94
N ILE A 39 -14.72 12.75 13.86
CA ILE A 39 -16.13 12.37 13.61
C ILE A 39 -16.27 11.59 12.29
N PRO A 40 -15.83 12.10 11.13
CA PRO A 40 -15.93 11.32 9.89
C PRO A 40 -15.14 10.02 9.93
N LEU A 41 -13.97 9.98 10.59
CA LEU A 41 -13.21 8.74 10.76
C LEU A 41 -13.97 7.70 11.58
N PHE A 42 -14.65 8.11 12.66
CA PHE A 42 -15.48 7.20 13.44
C PHE A 42 -16.73 6.74 12.67
N ILE A 43 -17.34 7.61 11.89
CA ILE A 43 -18.47 7.24 11.03
C ILE A 43 -18.03 6.17 10.01
N VAL A 44 -16.91 6.39 9.32
CA VAL A 44 -16.35 5.42 8.38
C VAL A 44 -16.02 4.11 9.09
N GLY A 45 -15.37 4.16 10.25
CA GLY A 45 -15.08 2.98 11.06
C GLY A 45 -16.34 2.23 11.45
N PHE A 46 -17.39 2.92 11.88
CA PHE A 46 -18.68 2.33 12.23
C PHE A 46 -19.34 1.68 11.02
N VAL A 47 -19.36 2.33 9.85
CA VAL A 47 -19.90 1.77 8.61
C VAL A 47 -19.15 0.48 8.22
N ILE A 48 -17.82 0.47 8.34
CA ILE A 48 -17.00 -0.72 8.06
C ILE A 48 -17.39 -1.89 8.99
N THR A 49 -17.74 -1.63 10.25
CA THR A 49 -18.17 -2.70 11.18
C THR A 49 -19.51 -3.35 10.79
N GLN A 50 -20.32 -2.71 9.95
CA GLN A 50 -21.57 -3.26 9.44
C GLN A 50 -21.36 -4.18 8.21
N LEU A 51 -20.18 -4.12 7.61
CA LEU A 51 -19.85 -4.98 6.47
C LEU A 51 -19.48 -6.40 6.94
N GLU A 52 -19.70 -7.37 6.07
CA GLU A 52 -19.30 -8.75 6.34
C GLU A 52 -17.79 -8.85 6.56
N PHE A 53 -17.38 -9.41 7.68
CA PHE A 53 -15.97 -9.51 8.09
C PHE A 53 -15.07 -10.10 7.00
N GLY A 54 -15.56 -11.13 6.29
CA GLY A 54 -14.78 -11.77 5.22
C GLY A 54 -14.46 -10.83 4.05
N VAL A 55 -15.34 -9.88 3.76
CA VAL A 55 -15.11 -8.86 2.73
C VAL A 55 -14.04 -7.86 3.20
N VAL A 56 -14.22 -7.31 4.39
CA VAL A 56 -13.29 -6.33 4.97
C VAL A 56 -11.88 -6.93 5.10
N TRP A 57 -11.77 -8.18 5.56
CA TRP A 57 -10.50 -8.86 5.73
C TRP A 57 -9.74 -9.04 4.40
N ARG A 58 -10.43 -9.38 3.33
CA ARG A 58 -9.82 -9.53 2.00
C ARG A 58 -9.26 -8.22 1.44
N TYR A 59 -10.04 -7.14 1.53
CA TYR A 59 -9.57 -5.81 1.10
C TYR A 59 -8.40 -5.32 1.95
N PHE A 60 -8.45 -5.55 3.25
CA PHE A 60 -7.36 -5.20 4.16
C PHE A 60 -6.07 -5.98 3.84
N ALA A 61 -6.18 -7.27 3.60
CA ALA A 61 -5.03 -8.10 3.22
C ALA A 61 -4.40 -7.61 1.90
N TRP A 62 -5.23 -7.33 0.90
CA TRP A 62 -4.76 -6.80 -0.38
C TRP A 62 -4.12 -5.41 -0.25
N ALA A 63 -4.72 -4.51 0.52
CA ALA A 63 -4.17 -3.19 0.78
C ALA A 63 -2.80 -3.27 1.46
N ASN A 64 -2.63 -4.17 2.43
CA ASN A 64 -1.34 -4.43 3.08
C ASN A 64 -0.28 -4.95 2.10
N GLN A 65 -0.65 -5.87 1.21
CA GLN A 65 0.26 -6.35 0.17
C GLN A 65 0.67 -5.24 -0.79
N THR A 66 -0.26 -4.38 -1.20
CA THR A 66 0.02 -3.22 -2.05
C THR A 66 0.98 -2.25 -1.38
N LEU A 67 0.78 -1.99 -0.09
CA LEU A 67 1.69 -1.15 0.70
C LEU A 67 3.09 -1.77 0.81
N ALA A 68 3.18 -3.08 0.98
CA ALA A 68 4.46 -3.80 0.99
C ALA A 68 5.19 -3.68 -0.36
N VAL A 69 4.46 -3.79 -1.48
CA VAL A 69 5.03 -3.56 -2.83
C VAL A 69 5.60 -2.15 -2.95
N ALA A 70 4.82 -1.12 -2.59
CA ALA A 70 5.27 0.27 -2.64
C ALA A 70 6.52 0.51 -1.78
N THR A 71 6.54 -0.06 -0.57
CA THR A 71 7.68 0.04 0.36
C THR A 71 8.92 -0.64 -0.20
N LEU A 72 8.80 -1.84 -0.77
CA LEU A 72 9.92 -2.56 -1.39
C LEU A 72 10.51 -1.80 -2.57
N TRP A 73 9.66 -1.20 -3.42
CA TRP A 73 10.14 -0.34 -4.51
C TRP A 73 10.83 0.92 -3.98
N ALA A 74 10.29 1.57 -2.94
CA ALA A 74 10.93 2.72 -2.31
C ALA A 74 12.32 2.38 -1.74
N ILE A 75 12.45 1.22 -1.06
CA ILE A 75 13.72 0.71 -0.55
C ILE A 75 14.68 0.43 -1.71
N THR A 76 14.21 -0.16 -2.81
CA THR A 76 15.04 -0.45 -3.99
C THR A 76 15.61 0.84 -4.59
N VAL A 77 14.79 1.88 -4.72
CA VAL A 77 15.21 3.21 -5.18
C VAL A 77 16.24 3.82 -4.22
N TYR A 78 16.00 3.71 -2.92
CA TYR A 78 16.93 4.22 -1.90
C TYR A 78 18.29 3.53 -1.96
N LEU A 79 18.31 2.19 -2.03
CA LEU A 79 19.53 1.41 -2.12
C LEU A 79 20.32 1.74 -3.39
N PHE A 80 19.60 1.92 -4.52
CA PHE A 80 20.21 2.33 -5.77
C PHE A 80 20.92 3.70 -5.64
N ARG A 81 20.22 4.71 -5.10
CA ARG A 81 20.82 6.04 -4.86
C ARG A 81 22.02 6.01 -3.94
N ARG A 82 22.07 5.06 -3.02
CA ARG A 82 23.21 4.84 -2.10
C ARG A 82 24.30 3.96 -2.67
N ARG A 83 24.21 3.53 -3.94
CA ARG A 83 25.14 2.60 -4.61
C ARG A 83 25.39 1.31 -3.82
N LYS A 84 24.34 0.81 -3.15
CA LYS A 84 24.35 -0.46 -2.41
C LYS A 84 23.74 -1.58 -3.23
N ASN A 85 23.87 -2.82 -2.75
CA ASN A 85 23.34 -3.98 -3.43
C ASN A 85 21.81 -3.92 -3.51
N ILE A 86 21.28 -3.68 -4.71
CA ILE A 86 19.85 -3.50 -4.98
C ILE A 86 19.10 -4.82 -5.06
N TYR A 87 19.79 -5.93 -5.33
CA TYR A 87 19.15 -7.23 -5.58
C TYR A 87 18.38 -7.73 -4.37
N ILE A 88 18.81 -7.38 -3.16
CA ILE A 88 18.16 -7.76 -1.89
C ILE A 88 16.71 -7.28 -1.82
N SER A 89 16.42 -6.09 -2.37
CA SER A 89 15.07 -5.50 -2.37
C SER A 89 14.36 -5.65 -3.70
N LEU A 90 15.09 -5.66 -4.81
CA LEU A 90 14.54 -5.74 -6.17
C LEU A 90 13.83 -7.07 -6.41
N VAL A 91 14.45 -8.20 -6.02
CA VAL A 91 13.87 -9.53 -6.22
C VAL A 91 12.53 -9.68 -5.48
N PRO A 92 12.45 -9.41 -4.16
CA PRO A 92 11.16 -9.46 -3.48
C PRO A 92 10.17 -8.39 -3.98
N ALA A 93 10.62 -7.22 -4.44
CA ALA A 93 9.72 -6.19 -5.00
C ALA A 93 9.01 -6.68 -6.26
N VAL A 94 9.74 -7.28 -7.20
CA VAL A 94 9.17 -7.83 -8.44
C VAL A 94 8.24 -9.00 -8.13
N PHE A 95 8.66 -9.91 -7.24
CA PHE A 95 7.84 -11.05 -6.83
C PHE A 95 6.53 -10.61 -6.18
N MET A 96 6.57 -9.67 -5.24
CA MET A 96 5.37 -9.16 -4.57
C MET A 96 4.48 -8.36 -5.53
N THR A 97 5.05 -7.66 -6.50
CA THR A 97 4.29 -7.00 -7.57
C THR A 97 3.51 -8.02 -8.39
N PHE A 98 4.15 -9.12 -8.76
CA PHE A 98 3.50 -10.23 -9.48
C PHE A 98 2.34 -10.83 -8.67
N ILE A 99 2.55 -11.15 -7.39
CA ILE A 99 1.51 -11.73 -6.51
C ILE A 99 0.34 -10.75 -6.33
N CYS A 100 0.63 -9.49 -6.02
CA CYS A 100 -0.39 -8.47 -5.77
C CYS A 100 -1.24 -8.19 -7.01
N SER A 101 -0.62 -8.06 -8.19
CA SER A 101 -1.33 -7.87 -9.45
C SER A 101 -2.06 -9.15 -9.89
N GLY A 102 -1.49 -10.33 -9.64
CA GLY A 102 -2.15 -11.61 -9.89
C GLY A 102 -3.46 -11.75 -9.11
N TYR A 103 -3.44 -11.40 -7.83
CA TYR A 103 -4.65 -11.38 -7.02
C TYR A 103 -5.67 -10.36 -7.54
N LEU A 104 -5.23 -9.16 -7.91
CA LEU A 104 -6.10 -8.11 -8.47
C LEU A 104 -6.84 -8.59 -9.73
N PHE A 105 -6.14 -9.25 -10.64
CA PHE A 105 -6.72 -9.67 -11.91
C PHE A 105 -7.56 -10.94 -11.79
N THR A 106 -7.18 -11.90 -10.94
CA THR A 106 -7.84 -13.21 -10.85
C THR A 106 -8.96 -13.26 -9.82
N SER A 107 -8.99 -12.35 -8.83
CA SER A 107 -10.00 -12.37 -7.80
C SER A 107 -11.38 -11.98 -8.35
N PRO A 108 -12.42 -12.81 -8.18
CA PRO A 108 -13.78 -12.50 -8.63
C PRO A 108 -14.39 -11.24 -8.01
N GLN A 109 -13.86 -10.85 -6.84
CA GLN A 109 -14.31 -9.64 -6.12
C GLN A 109 -13.64 -8.35 -6.63
N MET A 110 -12.58 -8.48 -7.43
CA MET A 110 -11.87 -7.36 -8.05
C MET A 110 -12.21 -7.30 -9.55
N ILE A 111 -11.37 -7.85 -10.43
CA ILE A 111 -11.58 -7.82 -11.86
C ILE A 111 -12.20 -9.14 -12.36
N GLY A 112 -11.89 -10.27 -11.72
CA GLY A 112 -12.52 -11.56 -12.01
C GLY A 112 -12.16 -12.19 -13.35
N LEU A 113 -10.96 -11.94 -13.85
CA LEU A 113 -10.49 -12.54 -15.11
C LEU A 113 -10.21 -14.04 -14.97
N PRO A 114 -10.34 -14.82 -16.05
CA PRO A 114 -9.90 -16.21 -16.07
C PRO A 114 -8.44 -16.33 -15.62
N ARG A 115 -8.14 -17.34 -14.81
CA ARG A 115 -6.80 -17.55 -14.23
C ARG A 115 -5.63 -17.41 -15.23
N PRO A 116 -5.66 -18.02 -16.44
CA PRO A 116 -4.54 -17.89 -17.37
C PRO A 116 -4.33 -16.45 -17.83
N LEU A 117 -5.41 -15.72 -18.14
CA LEU A 117 -5.32 -14.31 -18.54
C LEU A 117 -4.87 -13.40 -17.38
N GLY A 118 -5.38 -13.62 -16.17
CA GLY A 118 -4.98 -12.85 -15.00
C GLY A 118 -3.50 -13.04 -14.66
N MET A 119 -2.99 -14.26 -14.76
CA MET A 119 -1.57 -14.55 -14.50
C MET A 119 -0.64 -13.96 -15.58
N THR A 120 -1.03 -14.00 -16.86
CA THR A 120 -0.24 -13.36 -17.93
C THR A 120 -0.19 -11.85 -17.76
N LEU A 121 -1.31 -11.20 -17.42
CA LEU A 121 -1.34 -9.78 -17.14
C LEU A 121 -0.51 -9.41 -15.89
N ALA A 122 -0.53 -10.25 -14.86
CA ALA A 122 0.32 -10.07 -13.69
C ALA A 122 1.81 -10.14 -14.03
N ALA A 123 2.21 -11.09 -14.88
CA ALA A 123 3.59 -11.18 -15.36
C ALA A 123 3.98 -9.94 -16.19
N VAL A 124 3.09 -9.47 -17.04
CA VAL A 124 3.31 -8.25 -17.83
C VAL A 124 3.47 -7.03 -16.93
N THR A 125 2.61 -6.85 -15.92
CA THR A 125 2.74 -5.73 -14.98
C THR A 125 4.04 -5.77 -14.19
N ALA A 126 4.48 -6.94 -13.72
CA ALA A 126 5.75 -7.10 -13.04
C ALA A 126 6.95 -6.80 -13.96
N LEU A 127 6.89 -7.24 -15.22
CA LEU A 127 7.92 -6.92 -16.22
C LEU A 127 7.94 -5.43 -16.57
N VAL A 128 6.80 -4.81 -16.77
CA VAL A 128 6.69 -3.37 -17.07
C VAL A 128 7.27 -2.53 -15.94
N THR A 129 6.93 -2.85 -14.68
CA THR A 129 7.49 -2.13 -13.53
C THR A 129 8.99 -2.31 -13.41
N LEU A 130 9.52 -3.50 -13.68
CA LEU A 130 10.95 -3.78 -13.70
C LEU A 130 11.67 -3.00 -14.81
N VAL A 131 11.15 -3.05 -16.03
CA VAL A 131 11.71 -2.31 -17.19
C VAL A 131 11.67 -0.81 -16.93
N TYR A 132 10.56 -0.30 -16.43
CA TYR A 132 10.42 1.12 -16.07
C TYR A 132 11.46 1.55 -15.04
N PHE A 133 11.68 0.71 -14.02
CA PHE A 133 12.73 0.95 -13.03
C PHE A 133 14.12 1.00 -13.71
N ILE A 134 14.47 0.02 -14.53
CA ILE A 134 15.78 -0.04 -15.20
C ILE A 134 15.99 1.17 -16.12
N VAL A 135 14.98 1.55 -16.89
CA VAL A 135 15.06 2.68 -17.84
C VAL A 135 15.25 4.01 -17.11
N LEU A 136 14.45 4.26 -16.07
CA LEU A 136 14.58 5.48 -15.28
C LEU A 136 15.97 5.63 -14.65
N PHE A 137 16.54 4.52 -14.17
CA PHE A 137 17.81 4.56 -13.46
C PHE A 137 19.01 4.61 -14.40
N ARG A 138 18.97 3.97 -15.57
CA ARG A 138 19.97 4.16 -16.64
C ARG A 138 20.00 5.61 -17.16
N LYS A 139 18.83 6.25 -17.24
CA LYS A 139 18.76 7.66 -17.64
C LYS A 139 19.39 8.59 -16.59
N ASN A 140 19.21 8.28 -15.31
CA ASN A 140 19.73 9.11 -14.22
C ASN A 140 21.25 8.98 -14.05
N GLU A 141 21.84 7.84 -14.36
CA GLU A 141 23.31 7.66 -14.40
C GLU A 141 23.98 8.48 -15.53
N ARG A 142 23.28 8.68 -16.65
CA ARG A 142 23.80 9.48 -17.78
C ARG A 142 23.75 11.00 -17.56
N ILE A 143 22.92 11.47 -16.62
CA ILE A 143 22.75 12.89 -16.30
C ILE A 143 23.65 13.32 -15.13
N GLY A 144 24.14 12.36 -14.33
CA GLY A 144 25.00 12.60 -13.17
C GLY A 144 26.51 12.31 -13.39
N ALA A 145 26.88 12.01 -14.62
CA ALA A 145 28.28 11.94 -15.10
C ALA A 145 28.57 13.14 -15.97
#